data_6d07d9e2366970270a8f584927c2c7be
#
_entry.id   6d07d9e2366970270a8f584927c2c7be
#
_cell.length_a   1.000
_cell.length_b   1.000
_cell.length_c   1.000
_cell.angle_alpha   90.00
_cell.angle_beta   90.00
_cell.angle_gamma   90.00
#
_symmetry.space_group_name_H-M   'P 1'
#
loop_
_entity.id
_entity.type
_entity.pdbx_description
1 polymer ?
#
loop_
_entity_poly.entity_id
_entity_poly.type
_entity_poly.pdbx_seq_one_letter_code
_entity_poly.pdbx_strand_id
1 'polypeptide(L)'
;VTPFTDENIPGRSGPSATVQADPREVGRVRTEYSPAHDGDPDPGEIVWTWVPFEENDGRGKDRPVLVVAREPAGTFLAVQLSSKRHDGHREWVPIGSGPWDRSGRESWVDVDRVLRLHEDGMRREACALDRMRFNLVRHRLRERYGWS
;
A
#
# COMPACT_ATOMS: atom_id res chain seq x y z
N VAL A 1 25.70 -4.80 11.89
CA VAL A 1 24.46 -4.80 11.12
C VAL A 1 24.68 -4.06 9.82
N THR A 2 24.50 -4.74 8.73
CA THR A 2 24.61 -4.11 7.41
C THR A 2 23.33 -3.33 7.14
N PRO A 3 23.41 -2.03 6.89
CA PRO A 3 22.22 -1.29 6.50
C PRO A 3 21.66 -1.85 5.19
N PHE A 4 20.35 -1.71 4.99
CA PHE A 4 19.76 -2.10 3.73
C PHE A 4 20.40 -1.33 2.59
N THR A 5 21.01 -2.06 1.65
CA THR A 5 21.40 -1.47 0.38
C THR A 5 20.17 -1.45 -0.52
N ASP A 6 20.22 -0.70 -1.62
CA ASP A 6 19.14 -0.67 -2.59
C ASP A 6 18.75 -2.08 -3.08
N GLU A 7 19.71 -2.99 -3.15
CA GLU A 7 19.48 -4.37 -3.59
C GLU A 7 18.76 -5.22 -2.54
N ASN A 8 18.87 -4.83 -1.27
CA ASN A 8 18.33 -5.59 -0.14
C ASN A 8 17.02 -5.04 0.42
N ILE A 9 16.50 -3.96 -0.15
CA ILE A 9 15.23 -3.39 0.30
C ILE A 9 14.11 -4.39 0.01
N PRO A 10 13.30 -4.78 1.03
CA PRO A 10 12.19 -5.69 0.78
C PRO A 10 11.23 -5.17 -0.30
N GLY A 11 10.88 -6.06 -1.22
CA GLY A 11 9.98 -5.75 -2.32
C GLY A 11 10.62 -5.17 -3.56
N ARG A 12 11.95 -4.97 -3.57
CA ARG A 12 12.62 -4.35 -4.72
C ARG A 12 12.85 -5.31 -5.89
N SER A 13 13.24 -6.54 -5.61
CA SER A 13 13.64 -7.47 -6.67
C SER A 13 13.29 -8.90 -6.32
N GLY A 14 13.45 -9.80 -7.30
CA GLY A 14 13.19 -11.22 -7.15
C GLY A 14 11.71 -11.58 -7.18
N PRO A 15 11.35 -12.83 -6.80
CA PRO A 15 9.97 -13.29 -6.88
C PRO A 15 9.02 -12.60 -5.90
N SER A 16 9.55 -11.94 -4.87
CA SER A 16 8.74 -11.19 -3.90
C SER A 16 8.72 -9.69 -4.17
N ALA A 17 9.13 -9.26 -5.37
CA ALA A 17 9.15 -7.84 -5.71
C ALA A 17 7.75 -7.23 -5.73
N THR A 18 7.63 -6.01 -5.22
CA THR A 18 6.41 -5.21 -5.35
C THR A 18 6.28 -4.77 -6.80
N VAL A 19 5.12 -5.00 -7.39
CA VAL A 19 4.84 -4.61 -8.77
C VAL A 19 3.55 -3.83 -8.86
N GLN A 20 3.44 -3.01 -9.90
CA GLN A 20 2.18 -2.34 -10.19
C GLN A 20 1.22 -3.36 -10.82
N ALA A 21 0.00 -3.42 -10.29
CA ALA A 21 -1.06 -4.27 -10.82
C ALA A 21 -2.01 -3.43 -11.67
N ASP A 22 -2.52 -4.03 -12.75
CA ASP A 22 -3.59 -3.40 -13.53
C ASP A 22 -4.93 -3.74 -12.86
N PRO A 23 -5.68 -2.74 -12.35
CA PRO A 23 -6.95 -3.01 -11.69
C PRO A 23 -7.97 -3.73 -12.56
N ARG A 24 -7.84 -3.65 -13.89
CA ARG A 24 -8.73 -4.33 -14.83
C ARG A 24 -8.40 -5.81 -14.96
N GLU A 25 -7.18 -6.21 -14.64
CA GLU A 25 -6.70 -7.59 -14.78
C GLU A 25 -6.80 -8.40 -13.49
N VAL A 26 -6.93 -7.74 -12.33
CA VAL A 26 -7.01 -8.43 -11.05
C VAL A 26 -8.37 -9.11 -10.81
N GLY A 27 -9.33 -8.89 -11.69
CA GLY A 27 -10.67 -9.49 -11.57
C GLY A 27 -11.51 -8.83 -10.49
N ARG A 28 -12.39 -9.61 -9.88
CA ARG A 28 -13.23 -9.11 -8.79
C ARG A 28 -12.42 -9.00 -7.52
N VAL A 29 -12.32 -7.79 -6.98
CA VAL A 29 -11.61 -7.52 -5.73
C VAL A 29 -12.63 -7.24 -4.63
N ARG A 30 -12.42 -7.92 -3.52
CA ARG A 30 -13.16 -7.66 -2.29
C ARG A 30 -12.21 -7.01 -1.31
N THR A 31 -12.44 -5.72 -1.03
CA THR A 31 -11.66 -5.03 -0.02
C THR A 31 -12.06 -5.54 1.36
N GLU A 32 -11.11 -5.57 2.27
CA GLU A 32 -11.29 -6.16 3.58
C GLU A 32 -10.68 -5.24 4.63
N TYR A 33 -11.29 -5.16 5.80
CA TYR A 33 -10.70 -4.48 6.94
C TYR A 33 -10.61 -5.47 8.10
N SER A 34 -9.42 -6.04 8.29
CA SER A 34 -9.20 -7.06 9.31
C SER A 34 -7.80 -6.96 9.91
N PRO A 35 -7.38 -5.77 10.40
CA PRO A 35 -6.06 -5.65 11.00
C PRO A 35 -5.98 -6.52 12.26
N ALA A 36 -4.87 -7.26 12.37
CA ALA A 36 -4.61 -8.11 13.52
C ALA A 36 -3.13 -8.01 13.87
N HIS A 37 -2.82 -8.01 15.17
CA HIS A 37 -1.44 -7.96 15.64
C HIS A 37 -0.86 -9.38 15.76
N ASP A 38 -0.84 -10.12 14.66
CA ASP A 38 -0.42 -11.51 14.61
C ASP A 38 0.92 -11.72 13.91
N GLY A 39 1.58 -10.64 13.51
CA GLY A 39 2.84 -10.72 12.80
C GLY A 39 2.72 -10.91 11.30
N ASP A 40 1.53 -11.20 10.78
CA ASP A 40 1.26 -11.30 9.35
C ASP A 40 0.65 -9.99 8.82
N PRO A 41 0.91 -9.62 7.57
CA PRO A 41 0.26 -8.44 6.99
C PRO A 41 -1.22 -8.71 6.78
N ASP A 42 -2.06 -7.77 7.20
CA ASP A 42 -3.51 -7.89 7.08
C ASP A 42 -4.10 -6.66 6.38
N PRO A 43 -5.19 -6.82 5.63
CA PRO A 43 -5.91 -5.68 5.09
C PRO A 43 -6.35 -4.71 6.20
N GLY A 44 -6.13 -3.43 5.95
CA GLY A 44 -6.34 -2.39 6.96
C GLY A 44 -5.06 -1.94 7.64
N GLU A 45 -3.94 -2.61 7.38
CA GLU A 45 -2.65 -2.25 7.95
C GLU A 45 -1.80 -1.47 6.95
N ILE A 46 -0.98 -0.56 7.49
CA ILE A 46 0.02 0.17 6.71
C ILE A 46 1.36 -0.52 6.95
N VAL A 47 1.98 -0.95 5.88
CA VAL A 47 3.29 -1.64 5.89
C VAL A 47 4.26 -0.89 4.99
N TRP A 48 5.56 -1.16 5.13
CA TRP A 48 6.59 -0.54 4.31
C TRP A 48 7.10 -1.54 3.27
N THR A 49 7.22 -1.08 2.03
CA THR A 49 7.81 -1.84 0.94
C THR A 49 8.45 -0.90 -0.06
N TRP A 50 9.38 -1.44 -0.86
CA TRP A 50 9.92 -0.69 -1.99
C TRP A 50 8.83 -0.58 -3.07
N VAL A 51 8.58 0.66 -3.52
CA VAL A 51 7.58 0.95 -4.54
C VAL A 51 8.27 1.49 -5.78
N PRO A 52 8.11 0.84 -6.94
CA PRO A 52 8.70 1.35 -8.18
C PRO A 52 8.04 2.68 -8.57
N PHE A 53 8.84 3.58 -9.15
CA PHE A 53 8.29 4.82 -9.70
C PHE A 53 7.38 4.51 -10.89
N GLU A 54 6.47 5.41 -11.20
CA GLU A 54 5.50 5.22 -12.29
C GLU A 54 6.19 5.00 -13.65
N GLU A 55 7.36 5.58 -13.85
CA GLU A 55 8.17 5.39 -15.04
C GLU A 55 8.58 3.93 -15.26
N ASN A 56 8.59 3.14 -14.17
CA ASN A 56 8.90 1.71 -14.21
C ASN A 56 10.23 1.39 -14.89
N ASP A 57 11.25 2.18 -14.58
CA ASP A 57 12.59 2.10 -15.18
C ASP A 57 13.62 1.46 -14.25
N GLY A 58 13.17 0.74 -13.24
CA GLY A 58 14.02 0.12 -12.22
C GLY A 58 14.28 0.99 -11.00
N ARG A 59 13.87 2.25 -11.04
CA ARG A 59 13.98 3.14 -9.88
C ARG A 59 12.71 3.09 -9.03
N GLY A 60 12.87 3.38 -7.76
CA GLY A 60 11.76 3.40 -6.83
C GLY A 60 12.19 3.95 -5.49
N LYS A 61 11.35 3.79 -4.50
CA LYS A 61 11.59 4.27 -3.16
C LYS A 61 10.86 3.39 -2.14
N ASP A 62 11.47 3.21 -0.98
CA ASP A 62 10.79 2.59 0.16
C ASP A 62 9.67 3.52 0.64
N ARG A 63 8.44 3.03 0.68
CA ARG A 63 7.25 3.83 1.04
C ARG A 63 6.28 3.05 1.89
N PRO A 64 5.51 3.75 2.73
CA PRO A 64 4.36 3.10 3.37
C PRO A 64 3.25 2.88 2.34
N VAL A 65 2.58 1.74 2.47
CA VAL A 65 1.45 1.36 1.63
C VAL A 65 0.32 0.82 2.52
N LEU A 66 -0.92 1.07 2.12
CA LEU A 66 -2.10 0.55 2.82
C LEU A 66 -2.55 -0.73 2.12
N VAL A 67 -2.56 -1.84 2.85
CA VAL A 67 -3.07 -3.12 2.35
C VAL A 67 -4.59 -3.06 2.37
N VAL A 68 -5.23 -3.32 1.23
CA VAL A 68 -6.68 -3.19 1.09
C VAL A 68 -7.39 -4.50 0.79
N ALA A 69 -6.68 -5.51 0.29
CA ALA A 69 -7.29 -6.79 -0.07
C ALA A 69 -6.26 -7.92 -0.10
N ARG A 70 -6.77 -9.15 0.05
CA ARG A 70 -6.00 -10.38 -0.18
C ARG A 70 -6.41 -10.93 -1.54
N GLU A 71 -5.44 -11.48 -2.25
CA GLU A 71 -5.71 -12.21 -3.47
C GLU A 71 -5.70 -13.72 -3.19
N PRO A 72 -6.48 -14.52 -3.95
CA PRO A 72 -6.52 -15.97 -3.73
C PRO A 72 -5.17 -16.68 -3.82
N ALA A 73 -4.23 -16.11 -4.58
CA ALA A 73 -2.89 -16.69 -4.76
C ALA A 73 -1.94 -16.40 -3.59
N GLY A 74 -2.40 -15.70 -2.55
CA GLY A 74 -1.59 -15.40 -1.36
C GLY A 74 -0.85 -14.06 -1.42
N THR A 75 -1.06 -13.29 -2.45
CA THR A 75 -0.54 -11.92 -2.55
C THR A 75 -1.54 -10.92 -2.01
N PHE A 76 -1.13 -9.65 -1.92
CA PHE A 76 -1.96 -8.58 -1.38
C PHE A 76 -2.04 -7.43 -2.37
N LEU A 77 -3.17 -6.74 -2.38
CA LEU A 77 -3.32 -5.49 -3.11
C LEU A 77 -3.23 -4.33 -2.14
N ALA A 78 -2.51 -3.30 -2.54
CA ALA A 78 -2.26 -2.14 -1.70
C ALA A 78 -2.22 -0.85 -2.53
N VAL A 79 -2.33 0.27 -1.83
CA VAL A 79 -2.20 1.60 -2.40
C VAL A 79 -1.16 2.39 -1.62
N GLN A 80 -0.35 3.17 -2.33
CA GLN A 80 0.77 3.86 -1.69
C GLN A 80 0.32 5.11 -0.93
N LEU A 81 1.08 5.46 0.11
CA LEU A 81 0.93 6.71 0.83
C LEU A 81 1.99 7.71 0.39
N SER A 82 1.64 8.98 0.46
CA SER A 82 2.57 10.09 0.23
C SER A 82 2.39 11.14 1.31
N SER A 83 3.48 11.75 1.76
CA SER A 83 3.43 12.91 2.65
C SER A 83 3.45 14.22 1.87
N LYS A 84 3.58 14.17 0.56
CA LYS A 84 3.48 15.34 -0.30
C LYS A 84 2.02 15.74 -0.43
N ARG A 85 1.75 17.04 -0.30
CA ARG A 85 0.38 17.56 -0.37
C ARG A 85 -0.23 17.38 -1.76
N HIS A 86 -1.45 16.85 -1.80
CA HIS A 86 -2.19 16.57 -3.03
C HIS A 86 -3.61 17.12 -2.98
N ASP A 87 -3.79 18.32 -2.47
CA ASP A 87 -5.11 18.95 -2.35
C ASP A 87 -5.80 19.08 -3.72
N GLY A 88 -7.09 18.78 -3.74
CA GLY A 88 -7.91 18.94 -4.93
C GLY A 88 -7.78 17.83 -5.96
N HIS A 89 -6.95 16.83 -5.74
CA HIS A 89 -6.80 15.68 -6.63
C HIS A 89 -7.67 14.52 -6.16
N ARG A 90 -8.62 14.11 -6.96
CA ARG A 90 -9.58 13.05 -6.59
C ARG A 90 -8.93 11.68 -6.43
N GLU A 91 -7.82 11.44 -7.10
CA GLU A 91 -7.04 10.21 -6.99
C GLU A 91 -6.29 10.10 -5.67
N TRP A 92 -6.22 11.16 -4.89
CA TRP A 92 -5.54 11.19 -3.60
C TRP A 92 -6.55 11.40 -2.47
N VAL A 93 -6.55 10.49 -1.49
CA VAL A 93 -7.43 10.54 -0.33
C VAL A 93 -6.64 10.95 0.90
N PRO A 94 -6.94 12.10 1.52
CA PRO A 94 -6.24 12.48 2.75
C PRO A 94 -6.66 11.57 3.91
N ILE A 95 -5.67 11.06 4.64
CA ILE A 95 -5.90 10.20 5.81
C ILE A 95 -5.29 10.77 7.09
N GLY A 96 -4.74 11.98 7.04
CA GLY A 96 -4.14 12.61 8.21
C GLY A 96 -2.80 11.99 8.60
N SER A 97 -2.38 12.25 9.82
CA SER A 97 -1.12 11.76 10.36
C SER A 97 -1.33 10.53 11.24
N GLY A 98 -0.25 9.77 11.44
CA GLY A 98 -0.29 8.59 12.30
C GLY A 98 1.09 7.97 12.48
N PRO A 99 1.18 6.84 13.21
CA PRO A 99 2.47 6.25 13.56
C PRO A 99 3.29 5.72 12.38
N TRP A 100 2.71 5.62 11.19
CA TRP A 100 3.45 5.24 9.98
C TRP A 100 4.44 6.31 9.51
N ASP A 101 4.31 7.54 9.96
CA ASP A 101 5.24 8.64 9.67
C ASP A 101 5.78 9.18 10.99
N ARG A 102 7.06 8.96 11.25
CA ARG A 102 7.73 9.41 12.47
C ARG A 102 7.74 10.92 12.62
N SER A 103 7.69 11.64 11.50
CA SER A 103 7.66 13.11 11.50
C SER A 103 6.28 13.68 11.81
N GLY A 104 5.25 12.83 11.87
CA GLY A 104 3.88 13.26 12.15
C GLY A 104 3.24 14.04 11.01
N ARG A 105 3.76 13.92 9.79
CA ARG A 105 3.22 14.61 8.62
C ARG A 105 1.90 13.98 8.19
N GLU A 106 1.03 14.81 7.61
CA GLU A 106 -0.18 14.30 6.99
C GLU A 106 0.17 13.44 5.78
N SER A 107 -0.67 12.43 5.54
CA SER A 107 -0.50 11.52 4.43
C SER A 107 -1.72 11.48 3.53
N TRP A 108 -1.50 11.16 2.27
CA TRP A 108 -2.52 10.93 1.25
C TRP A 108 -2.35 9.55 0.67
N VAL A 109 -3.45 8.90 0.35
CA VAL A 109 -3.45 7.58 -0.29
C VAL A 109 -3.76 7.75 -1.77
N ASP A 110 -2.90 7.20 -2.62
CA ASP A 110 -3.08 7.22 -4.06
C ASP A 110 -3.96 6.05 -4.50
N VAL A 111 -5.21 6.31 -4.84
CA VAL A 111 -6.14 5.28 -5.29
C VAL A 111 -6.06 5.02 -6.79
N ASP A 112 -5.26 5.79 -7.52
CA ASP A 112 -5.10 5.64 -8.96
C ASP A 112 -4.07 4.58 -9.34
N ARG A 113 -3.29 4.11 -8.39
CA ARG A 113 -2.22 3.15 -8.62
C ARG A 113 -2.30 2.01 -7.63
N VAL A 114 -2.58 0.82 -8.15
CA VAL A 114 -2.69 -0.40 -7.33
C VAL A 114 -1.37 -1.16 -7.40
N LEU A 115 -0.90 -1.62 -6.25
CA LEU A 115 0.33 -2.39 -6.13
C LEU A 115 0.00 -3.81 -5.67
N ARG A 116 0.74 -4.77 -6.19
CA ARG A 116 0.69 -6.16 -5.72
C ARG A 116 1.90 -6.41 -4.85
N LEU A 117 1.65 -6.85 -3.63
CA LEU A 117 2.68 -7.11 -2.63
C LEU A 117 2.76 -8.59 -2.34
N HIS A 118 3.98 -9.04 -2.05
CA HIS A 118 4.24 -10.38 -1.53
C HIS A 118 4.58 -10.28 -0.05
N GLU A 119 4.19 -11.28 0.72
CA GLU A 119 4.42 -11.30 2.16
C GLU A 119 5.91 -11.12 2.51
N ASP A 120 6.78 -11.80 1.77
CA ASP A 120 8.22 -11.72 1.99
C ASP A 120 8.84 -10.41 1.47
N GLY A 121 8.08 -9.61 0.75
CA GLY A 121 8.55 -8.37 0.14
C GLY A 121 8.20 -7.12 0.92
N MET A 122 7.75 -7.23 2.16
CA MET A 122 7.37 -6.07 2.95
C MET A 122 7.96 -6.10 4.36
N ARG A 123 8.25 -4.91 4.89
CA ARG A 123 8.64 -4.77 6.29
C ARG A 123 7.39 -4.55 7.14
N ARG A 124 7.35 -5.22 8.27
CA ARG A 124 6.18 -5.23 9.14
C ARG A 124 6.24 -4.16 10.24
N GLU A 125 6.77 -3.01 9.98
CA GLU A 125 6.57 -1.85 10.84
C GLU A 125 5.12 -1.40 10.64
N ALA A 126 4.21 -2.34 10.82
CA ALA A 126 2.83 -2.15 10.50
C ALA A 126 2.08 -1.46 11.62
N CYS A 127 1.18 -0.60 11.24
CA CYS A 127 0.18 -0.05 12.14
C CYS A 127 -1.18 -0.15 11.46
N ALA A 128 -2.21 -0.42 12.24
CA ALA A 128 -3.56 -0.43 11.72
C ALA A 128 -4.02 0.99 11.42
N LEU A 129 -4.63 1.19 10.27
CA LEU A 129 -5.40 2.40 10.01
C LEU A 129 -6.77 2.22 10.65
N ASP A 130 -7.34 3.28 11.23
CA ASP A 130 -8.67 3.17 11.81
C ASP A 130 -9.72 2.91 10.74
N ARG A 131 -10.82 2.28 11.16
CA ARG A 131 -11.89 1.86 10.23
C ARG A 131 -12.48 3.04 9.45
N MET A 132 -12.68 4.19 10.11
CA MET A 132 -13.26 5.35 9.44
C MET A 132 -12.43 5.83 8.27
N ARG A 133 -11.11 5.96 8.46
CA ARG A 133 -10.21 6.39 7.39
C ARG A 133 -10.07 5.30 6.32
N PHE A 134 -10.02 4.04 6.72
CA PHE A 134 -10.02 2.93 5.78
C PHE A 134 -11.25 2.96 4.88
N ASN A 135 -12.43 3.22 5.45
CA ASN A 135 -13.65 3.29 4.67
C ASN A 135 -13.66 4.45 3.67
N LEU A 136 -12.98 5.56 3.96
CA LEU A 136 -12.81 6.64 2.98
C LEU A 136 -12.05 6.15 1.75
N VAL A 137 -10.97 5.39 1.96
CA VAL A 137 -10.19 4.80 0.88
C VAL A 137 -11.00 3.75 0.14
N ARG A 138 -11.65 2.85 0.88
CA ARG A 138 -12.51 1.80 0.32
C ARG A 138 -13.59 2.38 -0.58
N HIS A 139 -14.26 3.44 -0.14
CA HIS A 139 -15.30 4.11 -0.92
C HIS A 139 -14.75 4.64 -2.24
N ARG A 140 -13.56 5.24 -2.21
CA ARG A 140 -12.94 5.77 -3.42
C ARG A 140 -12.53 4.65 -4.39
N LEU A 141 -12.02 3.54 -3.88
CA LEU A 141 -11.68 2.37 -4.68
C LEU A 141 -12.94 1.77 -5.32
N ARG A 142 -14.04 1.75 -4.58
CA ARG A 142 -15.32 1.27 -5.10
C ARG A 142 -15.83 2.15 -6.24
N GLU A 143 -15.76 3.48 -6.06
CA GLU A 143 -16.17 4.41 -7.13
C GLU A 143 -15.31 4.25 -8.38
N ARG A 144 -14.02 4.04 -8.19
CA ARG A 144 -13.08 4.04 -9.30
C ARG A 144 -13.02 2.70 -10.03
N TYR A 145 -13.06 1.59 -9.31
CA TYR A 145 -12.84 0.24 -9.87
C TYR A 145 -14.03 -0.70 -9.71
N GLY A 146 -15.05 -0.31 -8.99
CA GLY A 146 -16.18 -1.19 -8.70
C GLY A 146 -15.86 -2.27 -7.67
N TRP A 147 -14.79 -2.12 -6.90
CA TRP A 147 -14.42 -3.09 -5.87
C TRP A 147 -15.42 -3.09 -4.72
N SER A 148 -15.73 -4.28 -4.21
CA SER A 148 -16.69 -4.43 -3.10
C SER A 148 -16.08 -4.33 -1.72
#